data_0764b68594f76f6953909938977d239e
#
_entry.id   0764b68594f76f6953909938977d239e
#
_cell.length_a   1.000
_cell.length_b   1.000
_cell.length_c   1.000
_cell.angle_alpha   90.00
_cell.angle_beta   90.00
_cell.angle_gamma   90.00
#
_symmetry.space_group_name_H-M   'P 1'
#
loop_
_entity.id
_entity.type
_entity.pdbx_description
1 polymer ?
#
loop_
_entity_poly.entity_id
_entity_poly.type
_entity_poly.pdbx_seq_one_letter_code
_entity_poly.pdbx_strand_id
1 'polypeptide(L)'
;MSEHTETKPPETAAPPGPVATAGQKPAAKVPAESKAAVEPDKMRRRLIWACVWGYLGVNFLMFLRFFFPRTLFEPETVFSVGYPSDFSLGVETKFQKQYRIWVVKEPDKLFVIYARCTHLGCTPDWKESENKFKCPCHGSGYTMEGINFEGPAPRPMDRSHVELDATGQIIVDTSRLYVRDPRAGRDEFENPGAFLTV
;
A
#
# COMPACT_ATOMS: atom_id res chain seq x y z
N MET A 1 51.95 12.12 11.13
CA MET A 1 53.02 11.17 11.45
C MET A 1 52.61 9.83 10.87
N SER A 2 53.31 9.52 9.79
CA SER A 2 53.90 8.24 9.43
C SER A 2 52.94 7.29 8.77
N GLU A 3 53.19 6.61 7.66
CA GLU A 3 54.32 6.58 6.73
C GLU A 3 53.83 5.88 5.47
N HIS A 4 54.13 6.45 4.35
CA HIS A 4 54.02 5.84 3.03
C HIS A 4 55.05 4.72 2.88
N THR A 5 54.62 3.54 2.49
CA THR A 5 55.53 2.51 1.95
C THR A 5 55.22 2.27 0.48
N GLU A 6 56.05 2.89 -0.29
CA GLU A 6 56.22 2.72 -1.74
C GLU A 6 57.00 1.40 -2.02
N THR A 7 56.43 0.49 -2.78
CA THR A 7 57.10 -0.70 -3.24
C THR A 7 57.36 -0.60 -4.76
N LYS A 8 58.61 -0.52 -5.06
CA LYS A 8 59.34 -0.50 -6.36
C LYS A 8 58.99 -1.70 -7.23
N PRO A 9 58.82 -1.54 -8.57
CA PRO A 9 58.64 -2.66 -9.48
C PRO A 9 59.95 -3.37 -9.81
N PRO A 10 59.94 -4.70 -10.10
CA PRO A 10 61.11 -5.45 -10.45
C PRO A 10 61.47 -5.29 -11.92
N GLU A 11 62.74 -5.30 -12.10
CA GLU A 11 63.62 -5.10 -13.24
C GLU A 11 63.46 -6.14 -14.35
N THR A 12 63.60 -5.68 -15.57
CA THR A 12 63.58 -6.37 -16.88
C THR A 12 64.75 -7.33 -17.00
N ALA A 13 64.49 -8.63 -17.25
CA ALA A 13 65.51 -9.59 -17.64
C ALA A 13 65.57 -9.72 -19.16
N ALA A 14 66.80 -9.67 -19.70
CA ALA A 14 67.16 -9.73 -21.10
C ALA A 14 66.92 -11.12 -21.74
N PRO A 15 66.79 -11.20 -23.10
CA PRO A 15 66.45 -12.45 -23.79
C PRO A 15 67.67 -13.33 -24.05
N PRO A 16 67.55 -14.67 -24.01
CA PRO A 16 68.58 -15.59 -24.44
C PRO A 16 68.54 -15.77 -25.97
N GLY A 17 69.74 -15.88 -26.56
CA GLY A 17 70.01 -15.99 -27.98
C GLY A 17 69.61 -17.33 -28.63
N PRO A 18 69.82 -17.45 -29.93
CA PRO A 18 69.22 -18.48 -30.79
C PRO A 18 69.87 -19.86 -30.63
N VAL A 19 68.98 -20.87 -30.39
CA VAL A 19 69.39 -22.28 -30.47
C VAL A 19 69.00 -22.87 -31.82
N ALA A 20 70.00 -23.59 -32.42
CA ALA A 20 70.00 -24.12 -33.74
C ALA A 20 68.91 -25.12 -34.10
N THR A 21 68.55 -25.05 -35.35
CA THR A 21 67.64 -25.92 -36.11
C THR A 21 68.01 -27.39 -36.11
N ALA A 22 67.03 -28.25 -35.80
CA ALA A 22 67.11 -29.66 -36.21
C ALA A 22 65.72 -30.18 -36.60
N GLY A 23 65.63 -30.61 -37.88
CA GLY A 23 64.71 -31.67 -38.31
C GLY A 23 63.26 -31.31 -38.53
N GLN A 24 62.92 -30.71 -39.67
CA GLN A 24 61.56 -30.64 -40.16
C GLN A 24 61.08 -32.01 -40.62
N LYS A 25 60.12 -32.59 -39.86
CA LYS A 25 59.34 -33.73 -40.32
C LYS A 25 58.11 -33.18 -41.09
N PRO A 26 57.70 -33.75 -42.25
CA PRO A 26 56.63 -33.18 -43.01
C PRO A 26 55.31 -33.22 -42.28
N ALA A 27 54.66 -32.09 -42.19
CA ALA A 27 53.35 -31.92 -41.57
C ALA A 27 52.29 -32.73 -42.32
N ALA A 28 51.66 -33.67 -41.63
CA ALA A 28 50.42 -34.32 -42.10
C ALA A 28 49.40 -33.24 -42.31
N LYS A 29 48.78 -33.18 -43.50
CA LYS A 29 47.60 -32.35 -43.80
C LYS A 29 46.47 -32.74 -42.87
N VAL A 30 46.16 -31.88 -41.93
CA VAL A 30 44.92 -31.94 -41.19
C VAL A 30 43.78 -31.67 -42.18
N PRO A 31 42.78 -32.56 -42.32
CA PRO A 31 41.64 -32.30 -43.17
C PRO A 31 40.93 -31.05 -42.65
N ALA A 32 40.73 -30.07 -43.52
CA ALA A 32 39.90 -28.89 -43.22
C ALA A 32 38.51 -29.41 -42.91
N GLU A 33 38.16 -29.43 -41.62
CA GLU A 33 36.80 -29.66 -41.14
C GLU A 33 35.93 -28.55 -41.73
N SER A 34 35.19 -28.88 -42.78
CA SER A 34 34.22 -27.99 -43.37
C SER A 34 33.18 -27.72 -42.28
N LYS A 35 33.22 -26.56 -41.68
CA LYS A 35 32.12 -26.02 -40.90
C LYS A 35 30.93 -25.91 -41.85
N ALA A 36 30.17 -27.01 -42.00
CA ALA A 36 28.85 -26.97 -42.60
C ALA A 36 28.07 -25.93 -41.78
N ALA A 37 27.84 -24.77 -42.40
CA ALA A 37 26.98 -23.75 -41.81
C ALA A 37 25.62 -24.41 -41.61
N VAL A 38 25.28 -24.73 -40.34
CA VAL A 38 23.97 -25.26 -39.98
C VAL A 38 22.98 -24.16 -40.36
N GLU A 39 22.27 -24.35 -41.48
CA GLU A 39 21.20 -23.43 -41.85
C GLU A 39 20.21 -23.35 -40.67
N PRO A 40 19.94 -22.14 -40.18
CA PRO A 40 19.03 -21.98 -39.05
C PRO A 40 17.65 -22.49 -39.47
N ASP A 41 17.18 -23.52 -38.76
CA ASP A 41 15.88 -24.13 -38.95
C ASP A 41 14.77 -23.02 -38.91
N LYS A 42 14.17 -22.77 -40.08
CA LYS A 42 13.16 -21.72 -40.28
C LYS A 42 11.97 -21.89 -39.29
N MET A 43 11.68 -23.14 -38.89
CA MET A 43 10.67 -23.47 -37.93
C MET A 43 11.02 -22.98 -36.51
N ARG A 44 12.25 -23.25 -36.06
CA ARG A 44 12.76 -22.80 -34.75
C ARG A 44 12.78 -21.28 -34.67
N ARG A 45 13.19 -20.60 -35.74
CA ARG A 45 13.21 -19.14 -35.82
C ARG A 45 11.80 -18.54 -35.72
N ARG A 46 10.81 -19.14 -36.42
CA ARG A 46 9.40 -18.72 -36.35
C ARG A 46 8.85 -18.90 -34.93
N LEU A 47 9.15 -20.05 -34.29
CA LEU A 47 8.72 -20.34 -32.93
C LEU A 47 9.29 -19.31 -31.93
N ILE A 48 10.58 -19.02 -32.02
CA ILE A 48 11.23 -18.03 -31.16
C ILE A 48 10.56 -16.65 -31.32
N TRP A 49 10.35 -16.20 -32.56
CA TRP A 49 9.68 -14.95 -32.82
C TRP A 49 8.22 -14.93 -32.32
N ALA A 50 7.49 -16.03 -32.44
CA ALA A 50 6.15 -16.14 -31.89
C ALA A 50 6.13 -16.01 -30.35
N CYS A 51 7.07 -16.65 -29.67
CA CYS A 51 7.23 -16.51 -28.22
C CYS A 51 7.59 -15.07 -27.82
N VAL A 52 8.51 -14.43 -28.55
CA VAL A 52 8.89 -13.02 -28.28
C VAL A 52 7.70 -12.08 -28.45
N TRP A 53 6.98 -12.21 -29.56
CA TRP A 53 5.79 -11.37 -29.80
C TRP A 53 4.66 -11.67 -28.81
N GLY A 54 4.46 -12.93 -28.44
CA GLY A 54 3.51 -13.30 -27.39
C GLY A 54 3.86 -12.67 -26.05
N TYR A 55 5.12 -12.76 -25.64
CA TYR A 55 5.61 -12.13 -24.40
C TYR A 55 5.44 -10.60 -24.42
N LEU A 56 5.85 -9.94 -25.52
CA LEU A 56 5.67 -8.49 -25.67
C LEU A 56 4.19 -8.10 -25.66
N GLY A 57 3.34 -8.88 -26.32
CA GLY A 57 1.90 -8.64 -26.33
C GLY A 57 1.27 -8.70 -24.93
N VAL A 58 1.62 -9.71 -24.14
CA VAL A 58 1.13 -9.86 -22.76
C VAL A 58 1.62 -8.68 -21.90
N ASN A 59 2.91 -8.33 -21.99
CA ASN A 59 3.44 -7.19 -21.24
C ASN A 59 2.78 -5.87 -21.66
N PHE A 60 2.51 -5.68 -22.95
CA PHE A 60 1.82 -4.50 -23.45
C PHE A 60 0.38 -4.42 -22.93
N LEU A 61 -0.36 -5.54 -22.91
CA LEU A 61 -1.70 -5.57 -22.32
C LEU A 61 -1.69 -5.28 -20.82
N MET A 62 -0.70 -5.81 -20.09
CA MET A 62 -0.52 -5.51 -18.67
C MET A 62 -0.18 -4.03 -18.44
N PHE A 63 0.65 -3.45 -19.30
CA PHE A 63 0.98 -2.02 -19.29
C PHE A 63 -0.28 -1.17 -19.58
N LEU A 64 -1.06 -1.49 -20.60
CA LEU A 64 -2.33 -0.79 -20.88
C LEU A 64 -3.28 -0.86 -19.68
N ARG A 65 -3.35 -2.01 -19.01
CA ARG A 65 -4.19 -2.17 -17.81
C ARG A 65 -3.80 -1.21 -16.68
N PHE A 66 -2.55 -0.78 -16.61
CA PHE A 66 -2.08 0.21 -15.63
C PHE A 66 -2.74 1.58 -15.83
N PHE A 67 -3.06 1.97 -17.06
CA PHE A 67 -3.69 3.25 -17.38
C PHE A 67 -5.22 3.25 -17.22
N PHE A 68 -5.85 2.08 -17.04
CA PHE A 68 -7.27 2.03 -16.73
C PHE A 68 -7.44 2.07 -15.22
N PRO A 69 -7.76 3.23 -14.61
CA PRO A 69 -7.98 3.32 -13.18
C PRO A 69 -9.18 2.46 -12.80
N ARG A 70 -9.07 1.73 -11.70
CA ARG A 70 -10.16 0.93 -11.12
C ARG A 70 -11.17 1.79 -10.34
N THR A 71 -11.16 3.10 -10.56
CA THR A 71 -11.94 4.09 -9.81
C THR A 71 -13.46 4.05 -10.09
N LEU A 72 -13.93 3.13 -10.92
CA LEU A 72 -15.36 2.95 -11.22
C LEU A 72 -16.20 2.43 -10.04
N PHE A 73 -15.57 2.09 -8.91
CA PHE A 73 -16.25 1.55 -7.73
C PHE A 73 -15.76 2.24 -6.44
N GLU A 74 -15.64 3.58 -6.46
CA GLU A 74 -15.49 4.29 -5.19
C GLU A 74 -16.79 4.10 -4.40
N PRO A 75 -16.71 3.63 -3.15
CA PRO A 75 -17.90 3.52 -2.30
C PRO A 75 -18.49 4.92 -2.12
N GLU A 76 -19.82 5.00 -2.14
CA GLU A 76 -20.53 6.24 -1.87
C GLU A 76 -20.08 6.79 -0.51
N THR A 77 -19.66 8.03 -0.51
CA THR A 77 -19.21 8.72 0.72
C THR A 77 -20.36 9.37 1.47
N VAL A 78 -21.48 9.61 0.77
CA VAL A 78 -22.69 10.22 1.33
C VAL A 78 -23.83 9.21 1.27
N PHE A 79 -24.39 8.87 2.41
CA PHE A 79 -25.47 7.88 2.52
C PHE A 79 -26.35 8.15 3.74
N SER A 80 -27.59 7.61 3.70
CA SER A 80 -28.51 7.66 4.83
C SER A 80 -28.34 6.44 5.73
N VAL A 81 -28.39 6.66 7.06
CA VAL A 81 -28.32 5.59 8.07
C VAL A 81 -29.65 5.34 8.78
N GLY A 82 -30.69 6.13 8.51
CA GLY A 82 -32.01 6.03 9.12
C GLY A 82 -32.40 7.23 9.99
N TYR A 83 -33.37 7.06 10.85
CA TYR A 83 -33.88 8.14 11.72
C TYR A 83 -33.16 8.13 13.07
N PRO A 84 -33.06 9.28 13.76
CA PRO A 84 -32.53 9.32 15.14
C PRO A 84 -33.25 8.42 16.12
N SER A 85 -34.56 8.15 15.89
CA SER A 85 -35.38 7.24 16.69
C SER A 85 -34.99 5.78 16.54
N ASP A 86 -34.34 5.39 15.44
CA ASP A 86 -33.97 4.01 15.15
C ASP A 86 -32.78 3.54 15.97
N PHE A 87 -32.10 4.47 16.63
CA PHE A 87 -30.89 4.20 17.40
C PHE A 87 -31.19 4.22 18.90
N SER A 88 -30.77 3.18 19.61
CA SER A 88 -30.72 3.14 21.06
C SER A 88 -29.49 3.88 21.59
N LEU A 89 -29.52 4.21 22.90
CA LEU A 89 -28.32 4.77 23.55
C LEU A 89 -27.16 3.79 23.48
N GLY A 90 -25.97 4.32 23.19
CA GLY A 90 -24.74 3.56 23.04
C GLY A 90 -24.19 3.53 21.62
N VAL A 91 -23.44 2.48 21.28
CA VAL A 91 -22.71 2.34 20.01
C VAL A 91 -23.41 1.34 19.10
N GLU A 92 -23.84 1.78 17.92
CA GLU A 92 -24.38 0.92 16.88
C GLU A 92 -23.25 0.50 15.91
N THR A 93 -23.06 -0.80 15.76
CA THR A 93 -21.93 -1.38 14.99
C THR A 93 -22.32 -1.92 13.62
N LYS A 94 -23.62 -1.96 13.27
CA LYS A 94 -24.11 -2.60 12.01
C LYS A 94 -23.53 -1.98 10.76
N PHE A 95 -23.16 -0.70 10.78
CA PHE A 95 -22.62 0.04 9.64
C PHE A 95 -21.10 -0.08 9.47
N GLN A 96 -20.40 -0.70 10.42
CA GLN A 96 -18.96 -0.83 10.43
C GLN A 96 -18.41 -1.53 9.17
N LYS A 97 -19.04 -2.64 8.75
CA LYS A 97 -18.55 -3.45 7.61
C LYS A 97 -18.80 -2.77 6.27
N GLN A 98 -19.92 -2.06 6.13
CA GLN A 98 -20.32 -1.48 4.85
C GLN A 98 -19.72 -0.09 4.64
N TYR A 99 -19.78 0.77 5.65
CA TYR A 99 -19.42 2.19 5.55
C TYR A 99 -18.24 2.58 6.43
N ARG A 100 -17.69 1.66 7.21
CA ARG A 100 -16.60 1.90 8.17
C ARG A 100 -16.92 3.02 9.15
N ILE A 101 -18.12 2.99 9.74
CA ILE A 101 -18.57 3.95 10.74
C ILE A 101 -19.22 3.25 11.93
N TRP A 102 -19.27 3.96 13.04
CA TRP A 102 -20.14 3.66 14.17
C TRP A 102 -21.03 4.85 14.44
N VAL A 103 -22.32 4.61 14.65
CA VAL A 103 -23.26 5.62 15.12
C VAL A 103 -23.29 5.54 16.62
N VAL A 104 -23.00 6.65 17.29
CA VAL A 104 -23.01 6.75 18.75
C VAL A 104 -24.13 7.70 19.15
N LYS A 105 -25.03 7.21 20.00
CA LYS A 105 -26.10 8.01 20.55
C LYS A 105 -25.93 8.17 22.05
N GLU A 106 -25.85 9.42 22.48
CA GLU A 106 -25.91 9.88 23.86
C GLU A 106 -27.28 10.49 24.16
N PRO A 107 -27.63 10.80 25.42
CA PRO A 107 -28.92 11.37 25.73
C PRO A 107 -29.25 12.67 24.97
N ASP A 108 -28.27 13.52 24.75
CA ASP A 108 -28.44 14.84 24.14
C ASP A 108 -27.83 14.99 22.74
N LYS A 109 -26.99 14.00 22.32
CA LYS A 109 -26.21 14.08 21.11
C LYS A 109 -26.18 12.77 20.35
N LEU A 110 -26.14 12.86 19.01
CA LEU A 110 -25.87 11.73 18.15
C LEU A 110 -24.71 12.15 17.21
N PHE A 111 -23.69 11.31 17.13
CA PHE A 111 -22.56 11.56 16.25
C PHE A 111 -22.06 10.26 15.59
N VAL A 112 -21.29 10.41 14.54
CA VAL A 112 -20.76 9.28 13.78
C VAL A 112 -19.26 9.29 13.83
N ILE A 113 -18.67 8.19 14.32
CA ILE A 113 -17.22 8.00 14.36
C ILE A 113 -16.79 7.26 13.12
N TYR A 114 -15.78 7.79 12.43
CA TYR A 114 -15.12 7.08 11.33
C TYR A 114 -14.25 5.96 11.88
N ALA A 115 -14.52 4.71 11.48
CA ALA A 115 -13.94 3.49 12.07
C ALA A 115 -12.49 3.29 11.63
N ARG A 116 -11.63 4.25 11.97
CA ARG A 116 -10.21 4.25 11.63
C ARG A 116 -9.35 4.65 12.82
N CYS A 117 -8.50 3.72 13.26
CA CYS A 117 -7.49 3.98 14.28
C CYS A 117 -6.49 5.03 13.80
N THR A 118 -6.26 6.05 14.61
CA THR A 118 -5.36 7.17 14.29
C THR A 118 -3.88 6.82 14.38
N HIS A 119 -3.54 5.59 14.80
CA HIS A 119 -2.16 5.08 14.75
C HIS A 119 -1.73 4.75 13.31
N LEU A 120 -2.30 3.70 12.70
CA LEU A 120 -1.94 3.21 11.35
C LEU A 120 -3.17 2.82 10.50
N GLY A 121 -4.36 3.27 10.85
CA GLY A 121 -5.54 3.12 10.02
C GLY A 121 -6.30 1.80 10.13
N CYS A 122 -5.95 0.91 11.08
CA CYS A 122 -6.72 -0.29 11.36
C CYS A 122 -8.14 0.06 11.83
N THR A 123 -9.09 -0.85 11.68
CA THR A 123 -10.44 -0.69 12.24
C THR A 123 -10.46 -1.25 13.65
N PRO A 124 -10.71 -0.44 14.69
CA PRO A 124 -10.93 -0.93 16.04
C PRO A 124 -12.24 -1.73 16.14
N ASP A 125 -12.33 -2.60 17.13
CA ASP A 125 -13.58 -3.31 17.49
C ASP A 125 -14.22 -2.68 18.69
N TRP A 126 -15.56 -2.55 18.68
CA TRP A 126 -16.32 -2.19 19.87
C TRP A 126 -16.39 -3.39 20.82
N LYS A 127 -15.98 -3.18 22.07
CA LYS A 127 -16.06 -4.16 23.14
C LYS A 127 -17.16 -3.73 24.13
N GLU A 128 -18.34 -4.25 23.93
CA GLU A 128 -19.52 -3.88 24.73
C GLU A 128 -19.31 -4.15 26.23
N SER A 129 -18.71 -5.31 26.57
CA SER A 129 -18.42 -5.69 27.97
C SER A 129 -17.45 -4.74 28.68
N GLU A 130 -16.60 -4.02 27.92
CA GLU A 130 -15.59 -3.11 28.43
C GLU A 130 -15.92 -1.65 28.15
N ASN A 131 -17.02 -1.39 27.43
CA ASN A 131 -17.50 -0.07 27.02
C ASN A 131 -16.40 0.78 26.36
N LYS A 132 -15.61 0.16 25.45
CA LYS A 132 -14.51 0.82 24.73
C LYS A 132 -14.29 0.24 23.35
N PHE A 133 -13.67 1.04 22.48
CA PHE A 133 -13.10 0.52 21.25
C PHE A 133 -11.69 0.03 21.49
N LYS A 134 -11.34 -1.13 20.93
CA LYS A 134 -10.02 -1.73 21.03
C LYS A 134 -9.47 -2.05 19.65
N CYS A 135 -8.33 -1.48 19.32
CA CYS A 135 -7.67 -1.74 18.03
C CYS A 135 -6.87 -3.05 18.11
N PRO A 136 -7.17 -4.04 17.25
CA PRO A 136 -6.51 -5.36 17.32
C PRO A 136 -5.05 -5.32 16.84
N CYS A 137 -4.64 -4.28 16.09
CA CYS A 137 -3.31 -4.23 15.51
C CYS A 137 -2.21 -3.97 16.55
N HIS A 138 -2.36 -2.92 17.37
CA HIS A 138 -1.34 -2.50 18.34
C HIS A 138 -1.95 -2.08 19.69
N GLY A 139 -3.20 -2.48 19.95
CA GLY A 139 -3.81 -2.34 21.26
C GLY A 139 -4.27 -0.92 21.63
N SER A 140 -4.38 0.02 20.69
CA SER A 140 -4.95 1.34 21.00
C SER A 140 -6.39 1.22 21.51
N GLY A 141 -6.69 1.88 22.64
CA GLY A 141 -8.01 1.94 23.24
C GLY A 141 -8.62 3.32 23.11
N TYR A 142 -9.95 3.34 22.88
CA TYR A 142 -10.73 4.58 22.79
C TYR A 142 -12.01 4.45 23.58
N THR A 143 -12.44 5.57 24.19
CA THR A 143 -13.74 5.65 24.86
C THR A 143 -14.89 5.52 23.87
N MET A 144 -16.14 5.48 24.35
CA MET A 144 -17.33 5.49 23.50
C MET A 144 -17.39 6.71 22.58
N GLU A 145 -16.88 7.86 23.03
CA GLU A 145 -16.82 9.11 22.24
C GLU A 145 -15.66 9.11 21.20
N GLY A 146 -14.86 8.03 21.16
CA GLY A 146 -13.72 7.93 20.27
C GLY A 146 -12.44 8.59 20.78
N ILE A 147 -12.38 8.98 22.07
CA ILE A 147 -11.19 9.60 22.66
C ILE A 147 -10.17 8.53 23.01
N ASN A 148 -8.95 8.69 22.55
CA ASN A 148 -7.85 7.76 22.85
C ASN A 148 -7.38 7.91 24.30
N PHE A 149 -7.23 6.80 24.98
CA PHE A 149 -6.73 6.76 26.37
C PHE A 149 -5.64 5.71 26.58
N GLU A 150 -5.46 4.80 25.62
CA GLU A 150 -4.53 3.66 25.73
C GLU A 150 -3.84 3.40 24.40
N GLY A 151 -2.58 2.97 24.47
CA GLY A 151 -1.80 2.50 23.31
C GLY A 151 -1.19 3.62 22.46
N PRO A 152 -0.69 3.27 21.25
CA PRO A 152 0.14 4.17 20.46
C PRO A 152 -0.65 5.21 19.65
N ALA A 153 -1.97 5.21 19.65
CA ALA A 153 -2.77 6.18 18.90
C ALA A 153 -2.50 7.61 19.40
N PRO A 154 -2.12 8.55 18.52
CA PRO A 154 -1.69 9.88 18.92
C PRO A 154 -2.83 10.84 19.29
N ARG A 155 -4.04 10.58 18.82
CA ARG A 155 -5.21 11.46 18.96
C ARG A 155 -6.52 10.69 18.89
N PRO A 156 -7.68 11.32 19.23
CA PRO A 156 -9.00 10.74 19.04
C PRO A 156 -9.27 10.28 17.61
N MET A 157 -10.25 9.37 17.45
CA MET A 157 -10.80 9.00 16.15
C MET A 157 -11.59 10.16 15.56
N ASP A 158 -11.60 10.25 14.23
CA ASP A 158 -12.29 11.32 13.52
C ASP A 158 -13.81 11.12 13.56
N ARG A 159 -14.58 12.21 13.57
CA ARG A 159 -16.03 12.19 13.39
C ARG A 159 -16.38 12.51 11.95
N SER A 160 -17.31 11.75 11.37
CA SER A 160 -17.89 12.05 10.05
C SER A 160 -18.92 13.16 10.16
N HIS A 161 -19.09 13.91 9.08
CA HIS A 161 -20.14 14.92 8.99
C HIS A 161 -21.52 14.25 9.03
N VAL A 162 -22.42 14.84 9.81
CA VAL A 162 -23.82 14.39 9.99
C VAL A 162 -24.77 15.56 9.84
N GLU A 163 -25.87 15.33 9.11
CA GLU A 163 -26.96 16.28 8.98
C GLU A 163 -28.29 15.55 8.87
N LEU A 164 -29.39 16.27 9.11
CA LEU A 164 -30.74 15.75 8.87
C LEU A 164 -31.20 16.24 7.51
N ASP A 165 -31.73 15.33 6.69
CA ASP A 165 -32.39 15.72 5.47
C ASP A 165 -33.79 16.31 5.73
N ALA A 166 -34.48 16.73 4.66
CA ALA A 166 -35.84 17.28 4.75
C ALA A 166 -36.90 16.27 5.29
N THR A 167 -36.56 14.97 5.27
CA THR A 167 -37.43 13.90 5.79
C THR A 167 -37.10 13.52 7.23
N GLY A 168 -36.07 14.12 7.82
CA GLY A 168 -35.60 13.82 9.17
C GLY A 168 -34.68 12.59 9.25
N GLN A 169 -34.19 12.08 8.11
CA GLN A 169 -33.22 11.01 8.10
C GLN A 169 -31.80 11.58 8.32
N ILE A 170 -30.97 10.80 8.99
CA ILE A 170 -29.56 11.13 9.20
C ILE A 170 -28.79 10.81 7.93
N ILE A 171 -28.21 11.84 7.33
CA ILE A 171 -27.25 11.74 6.24
C ILE A 171 -25.85 11.83 6.83
N VAL A 172 -25.00 10.89 6.43
CA VAL A 172 -23.58 10.84 6.83
C VAL A 172 -22.71 11.06 5.62
N ASP A 173 -21.74 11.98 5.74
CA ASP A 173 -20.73 12.22 4.72
C ASP A 173 -19.34 11.87 5.29
N THR A 174 -18.79 10.75 4.85
CA THR A 174 -17.46 10.27 5.27
C THR A 174 -16.31 10.94 4.54
N SER A 175 -16.58 11.78 3.56
CA SER A 175 -15.55 12.60 2.89
C SER A 175 -15.17 13.83 3.73
N ARG A 176 -16.05 14.25 4.63
CA ARG A 176 -15.87 15.40 5.53
C ARG A 176 -15.68 14.90 6.96
N LEU A 177 -14.44 15.00 7.44
CA LEU A 177 -14.07 14.52 8.77
C LEU A 177 -13.73 15.70 9.69
N TYR A 178 -14.23 15.63 10.92
CA TYR A 178 -13.89 16.54 12.00
C TYR A 178 -12.80 15.94 12.86
N VAL A 179 -11.77 16.71 13.11
CA VAL A 179 -10.55 16.25 13.78
C VAL A 179 -10.41 16.92 15.14
N ARG A 180 -10.16 16.11 16.16
CA ARG A 180 -9.67 16.61 17.45
C ARG A 180 -8.21 16.19 17.60
N ASP A 181 -7.32 17.17 17.66
CA ASP A 181 -5.90 16.94 17.90
C ASP A 181 -5.38 17.94 18.94
N PRO A 182 -5.33 17.54 20.22
CA PRO A 182 -4.85 18.40 21.29
C PRO A 182 -3.41 18.90 21.11
N ARG A 183 -2.57 18.11 20.39
CA ARG A 183 -1.18 18.47 20.12
C ARG A 183 -1.06 19.61 19.12
N ALA A 184 -1.97 19.65 18.14
CA ALA A 184 -2.06 20.70 17.13
C ALA A 184 -2.97 21.86 17.56
N GLY A 185 -3.57 21.79 18.75
CA GLY A 185 -4.56 22.77 19.22
C GLY A 185 -5.85 22.79 18.40
N ARG A 186 -6.19 21.68 17.73
CA ARG A 186 -7.38 21.57 16.90
C ARG A 186 -8.46 20.80 17.65
N ASP A 187 -9.63 21.39 17.76
CA ASP A 187 -10.84 20.72 18.24
C ASP A 187 -12.04 21.12 17.38
N GLU A 188 -12.45 20.23 16.53
CA GLU A 188 -13.55 20.43 15.60
C GLU A 188 -14.83 19.64 16.01
N PHE A 189 -14.81 18.94 17.15
CA PHE A 189 -15.93 18.09 17.57
C PHE A 189 -17.17 18.88 18.00
N GLU A 190 -17.01 20.16 18.30
CA GLU A 190 -18.12 21.06 18.60
C GLU A 190 -18.61 21.87 17.39
N ASN A 191 -18.00 21.64 16.21
CA ASN A 191 -18.41 22.32 14.99
C ASN A 191 -19.79 21.80 14.50
N PRO A 192 -20.57 22.67 13.83
CA PRO A 192 -21.83 22.22 13.20
C PRO A 192 -21.58 21.08 12.22
N GLY A 193 -22.37 20.01 12.34
CA GLY A 193 -22.25 18.80 11.54
C GLY A 193 -21.29 17.74 12.09
N ALA A 194 -20.55 18.01 13.17
CA ALA A 194 -19.81 16.97 13.89
C ALA A 194 -20.71 16.11 14.80
N PHE A 195 -21.87 16.60 15.12
CA PHE A 195 -22.93 15.91 15.88
C PHE A 195 -24.30 16.51 15.56
N LEU A 196 -25.34 15.77 15.92
CA LEU A 196 -26.74 16.21 15.92
C LEU A 196 -27.24 16.32 17.39
N THR A 197 -27.96 17.34 17.69
CA THR A 197 -28.74 17.44 18.97
C THR A 197 -30.03 16.68 18.78
N VAL A 198 -30.34 15.70 19.66
CA VAL A 198 -31.48 14.79 19.56
C VAL A 198 -32.27 14.76 20.85
#